data_09fec471e06c2b73aa12668e5082fdb9
#
_entry.id   09fec471e06c2b73aa12668e5082fdb9
#
_cell.length_a   1.000
_cell.length_b   1.000
_cell.length_c   1.000
_cell.angle_alpha   90.00
_cell.angle_beta   90.00
_cell.angle_gamma   90.00
#
_symmetry.space_group_name_H-M   'P 1'
#
loop_
_entity.id
_entity.type
_entity.pdbx_description
1 polymer ?
#
loop_
_entity_poly.entity_id
_entity_poly.type
_entity_poly.pdbx_seq_one_letter_code
_entity_poly.pdbx_strand_id
1 'polypeptide(L)'
;TKAPEPTKAPNPTKAPEPTKAPNPSNGNQNTVIPSKLPKLTGTKVTNVLTDGAKISWKRIASATGYQITISTDKKFKKGVKNYTVKENTNSELIYGLKSGKTYYVKVRAVAQGGGKKVTGKYGKAVKFTTYVVPKVKKISVKNNKKGMITITASKVKGAAGYAFVVTADSGLTDIVAIKESKKNTVTIKNLTKGHTYYIRACAYKLNKQKQKVFGVYTKKAKITIKK
;
A
#
# COMPACT_ATOMS: atom_id res chain seq x y z
N THR A 1 16.91 31.49 -31.25
CA THR A 1 17.42 30.31 -30.49
C THR A 1 16.31 29.81 -29.59
N LYS A 2 15.76 28.65 -29.96
CA LYS A 2 14.66 27.99 -29.31
C LYS A 2 15.13 27.47 -27.92
N ALA A 3 14.41 27.79 -26.85
CA ALA A 3 14.69 27.30 -25.51
C ALA A 3 14.55 25.77 -25.48
N PRO A 4 15.39 25.03 -24.74
CA PRO A 4 15.28 23.58 -24.63
C PRO A 4 13.99 23.21 -23.91
N GLU A 5 13.28 22.19 -24.44
CA GLU A 5 12.10 21.61 -23.82
C GLU A 5 12.43 21.08 -22.40
N PRO A 6 11.50 21.23 -21.45
CA PRO A 6 11.69 20.68 -20.11
C PRO A 6 11.71 19.14 -20.20
N THR A 7 12.82 18.54 -19.81
CA THR A 7 12.95 17.10 -19.63
C THR A 7 11.83 16.59 -18.73
N LYS A 8 10.99 15.71 -19.28
CA LYS A 8 9.94 14.99 -18.57
C LYS A 8 10.51 14.38 -17.29
N ALA A 9 9.99 14.78 -16.15
CA ALA A 9 10.33 14.18 -14.87
C ALA A 9 10.07 12.67 -14.93
N PRO A 10 10.96 11.83 -14.34
CA PRO A 10 10.74 10.39 -14.32
C PRO A 10 9.40 10.12 -13.63
N ASN A 11 8.56 9.36 -14.33
CA ASN A 11 7.32 8.81 -13.82
C ASN A 11 7.60 8.17 -12.46
N PRO A 12 6.78 8.38 -11.40
CA PRO A 12 6.98 7.71 -10.13
C PRO A 12 7.07 6.22 -10.42
N THR A 13 8.17 5.61 -10.02
CA THR A 13 8.44 4.18 -10.20
C THR A 13 7.24 3.43 -9.67
N LYS A 14 6.37 3.02 -10.57
CA LYS A 14 5.30 2.05 -10.32
C LYS A 14 5.98 0.93 -9.57
N ALA A 15 5.45 0.56 -8.41
CA ALA A 15 5.93 -0.62 -7.72
C ALA A 15 6.10 -1.73 -8.76
N PRO A 16 7.20 -2.51 -8.76
CA PRO A 16 7.44 -3.49 -9.79
C PRO A 16 6.16 -4.31 -9.95
N GLU A 17 5.61 -4.29 -11.15
CA GLU A 17 4.49 -5.18 -11.49
C GLU A 17 4.94 -6.60 -11.15
N PRO A 18 4.10 -7.39 -10.49
CA PRO A 18 4.40 -8.79 -10.32
C PRO A 18 4.68 -9.35 -11.71
N THR A 19 5.88 -9.88 -11.91
CA THR A 19 6.32 -10.55 -13.14
C THR A 19 5.17 -11.43 -13.59
N LYS A 20 4.57 -11.12 -14.73
CA LYS A 20 3.54 -11.93 -15.36
C LYS A 20 4.10 -13.33 -15.50
N ALA A 21 3.56 -14.27 -14.73
CA ALA A 21 3.78 -15.67 -15.03
C ALA A 21 3.40 -15.93 -16.49
N PRO A 22 4.11 -16.82 -17.22
CA PRO A 22 3.81 -17.13 -18.61
C PRO A 22 2.33 -17.49 -18.73
N ASN A 23 1.69 -16.86 -19.71
CA ASN A 23 0.28 -17.06 -20.04
C ASN A 23 0.03 -18.57 -20.19
N PRO A 24 -0.82 -19.22 -19.39
CA PRO A 24 -1.16 -20.61 -19.63
C PRO A 24 -1.91 -20.66 -20.96
N SER A 25 -1.32 -21.30 -21.94
CA SER A 25 -1.96 -21.67 -23.21
C SER A 25 -3.35 -22.19 -22.95
N ASN A 26 -4.28 -21.70 -23.72
CA ASN A 26 -5.68 -22.09 -23.79
C ASN A 26 -5.78 -23.58 -24.18
N GLY A 27 -5.72 -24.43 -23.19
CA GLY A 27 -5.93 -25.86 -23.26
C GLY A 27 -6.99 -26.21 -22.23
N ASN A 28 -8.08 -26.80 -22.72
CA ASN A 28 -9.18 -27.37 -21.94
C ASN A 28 -8.62 -28.46 -21.00
N GLN A 29 -7.88 -28.02 -19.95
CA GLN A 29 -7.36 -28.93 -18.94
C GLN A 29 -8.51 -29.25 -18.00
N ASN A 30 -8.98 -30.49 -18.13
CA ASN A 30 -9.85 -31.15 -17.16
C ASN A 30 -9.12 -31.14 -15.81
N THR A 31 -9.26 -30.04 -15.05
CA THR A 31 -8.57 -29.84 -13.78
C THR A 31 -9.12 -30.87 -12.79
N VAL A 32 -8.41 -31.97 -12.60
CA VAL A 32 -8.78 -33.00 -11.62
C VAL A 32 -8.74 -32.36 -10.23
N ILE A 33 -9.92 -32.16 -9.66
CA ILE A 33 -10.06 -31.64 -8.30
C ILE A 33 -9.74 -32.76 -7.32
N PRO A 34 -8.71 -32.60 -6.45
CA PRO A 34 -8.33 -33.63 -5.51
C PRO A 34 -9.45 -33.89 -4.49
N SER A 35 -9.57 -35.12 -4.01
CA SER A 35 -10.52 -35.49 -2.96
C SER A 35 -10.21 -34.82 -1.62
N LYS A 36 -8.93 -34.45 -1.39
CA LYS A 36 -8.45 -33.84 -0.15
C LYS A 36 -7.27 -32.90 -0.43
N LEU A 37 -7.21 -31.78 0.28
CA LEU A 37 -6.06 -30.89 0.30
C LEU A 37 -5.30 -31.02 1.64
N PRO A 38 -3.96 -30.96 1.62
CA PRO A 38 -3.17 -31.01 2.84
C PRO A 38 -3.41 -29.78 3.72
N LYS A 39 -3.02 -29.87 4.99
CA LYS A 39 -2.99 -28.72 5.90
C LYS A 39 -1.98 -27.72 5.40
N LEU A 40 -2.36 -26.43 5.34
CA LEU A 40 -1.46 -25.38 4.92
C LEU A 40 -0.37 -25.10 5.97
N THR A 41 0.84 -24.84 5.50
CA THR A 41 1.99 -24.52 6.36
C THR A 41 2.66 -23.21 5.91
N GLY A 42 3.60 -22.71 6.72
CA GLY A 42 4.42 -21.56 6.36
C GLY A 42 3.69 -20.22 6.35
N THR A 43 2.50 -20.09 6.97
CA THR A 43 1.82 -18.79 7.08
C THR A 43 2.71 -17.78 7.82
N LYS A 44 2.99 -16.64 7.18
CA LYS A 44 3.78 -15.54 7.72
C LYS A 44 3.12 -14.21 7.36
N VAL A 45 3.38 -13.19 8.18
CA VAL A 45 3.07 -11.78 7.85
C VAL A 45 4.38 -11.10 7.52
N THR A 46 4.60 -10.79 6.25
CA THR A 46 5.90 -10.33 5.73
C THR A 46 6.00 -8.81 5.60
N ASN A 47 4.89 -8.13 5.42
CA ASN A 47 4.85 -6.66 5.41
C ASN A 47 3.58 -6.20 6.11
N VAL A 48 3.72 -5.30 7.09
CA VAL A 48 2.61 -4.70 7.82
C VAL A 48 2.51 -3.23 7.45
N LEU A 49 1.30 -2.78 7.10
CA LEU A 49 0.97 -1.40 6.77
C LEU A 49 0.12 -0.76 7.87
N THR A 50 -0.36 0.46 7.65
CA THR A 50 -1.31 1.13 8.56
C THR A 50 -2.71 0.55 8.46
N ASP A 51 -3.10 0.06 7.30
CA ASP A 51 -4.44 -0.42 6.97
C ASP A 51 -4.45 -1.79 6.29
N GLY A 52 -3.31 -2.49 6.28
CA GLY A 52 -3.17 -3.77 5.61
C GLY A 52 -1.96 -4.57 6.04
N ALA A 53 -1.77 -5.72 5.43
CA ALA A 53 -0.59 -6.56 5.59
C ALA A 53 -0.41 -7.52 4.40
N LYS A 54 0.85 -7.81 4.03
CA LYS A 54 1.17 -8.91 3.11
C LYS A 54 1.26 -10.20 3.90
N ILE A 55 0.41 -11.16 3.52
CA ILE A 55 0.38 -12.51 4.08
C ILE A 55 1.05 -13.44 3.07
N SER A 56 1.92 -14.32 3.54
CA SER A 56 2.56 -15.34 2.69
C SER A 56 2.41 -16.73 3.31
N TRP A 57 2.53 -17.76 2.49
CA TRP A 57 2.39 -19.16 2.89
C TRP A 57 3.16 -20.09 1.95
N LYS A 58 3.28 -21.38 2.32
CA LYS A 58 3.86 -22.40 1.44
C LYS A 58 2.79 -22.81 0.41
N ARG A 59 3.13 -22.70 -0.87
CA ARG A 59 2.25 -23.09 -1.98
C ARG A 59 1.92 -24.58 -1.92
N ILE A 60 0.69 -24.94 -2.28
CA ILE A 60 0.21 -26.31 -2.45
C ILE A 60 -0.11 -26.50 -3.93
N ALA A 61 0.59 -27.41 -4.61
CA ALA A 61 0.51 -27.58 -6.06
C ALA A 61 -0.92 -27.90 -6.55
N SER A 62 -1.67 -28.71 -5.79
CA SER A 62 -3.05 -29.11 -6.12
C SER A 62 -4.12 -28.08 -5.73
N ALA A 63 -3.74 -26.91 -5.22
CA ALA A 63 -4.69 -25.83 -4.93
C ALA A 63 -4.94 -24.99 -6.19
N THR A 64 -6.18 -24.58 -6.41
CA THR A 64 -6.55 -23.57 -7.42
C THR A 64 -6.62 -22.18 -6.82
N GLY A 65 -6.53 -22.06 -5.50
CA GLY A 65 -6.55 -20.80 -4.78
C GLY A 65 -6.46 -20.98 -3.28
N TYR A 66 -6.69 -19.89 -2.55
CA TYR A 66 -6.58 -19.87 -1.09
C TYR A 66 -7.69 -19.04 -0.45
N GLN A 67 -8.00 -19.37 0.80
CA GLN A 67 -8.83 -18.54 1.66
C GLN A 67 -8.00 -18.03 2.82
N ILE A 68 -7.93 -16.68 2.94
CA ILE A 68 -7.32 -16.00 4.07
C ILE A 68 -8.44 -15.59 5.02
N THR A 69 -8.36 -15.98 6.26
CA THR A 69 -9.31 -15.61 7.30
C THR A 69 -8.58 -14.76 8.33
N ILE A 70 -9.11 -13.56 8.59
CA ILE A 70 -8.57 -12.59 9.56
C ILE A 70 -9.62 -12.29 10.61
N SER A 71 -9.16 -12.13 11.86
CA SER A 71 -10.02 -11.74 12.97
C SER A 71 -9.25 -10.87 13.97
N THR A 72 -9.96 -10.03 14.71
CA THR A 72 -9.42 -9.37 15.91
C THR A 72 -9.48 -10.27 17.14
N ASP A 73 -10.15 -11.41 17.05
CA ASP A 73 -10.24 -12.43 18.10
C ASP A 73 -9.34 -13.64 17.77
N LYS A 74 -8.51 -14.05 18.72
CA LYS A 74 -7.60 -15.21 18.62
C LYS A 74 -8.35 -16.52 18.31
N LYS A 75 -9.58 -16.67 18.79
CA LYS A 75 -10.43 -17.84 18.56
C LYS A 75 -11.25 -17.76 17.26
N PHE A 76 -11.16 -16.66 16.52
CA PHE A 76 -11.93 -16.40 15.28
C PHE A 76 -13.45 -16.50 15.45
N LYS A 77 -13.97 -16.11 16.61
CA LYS A 77 -15.41 -16.06 16.90
C LYS A 77 -16.04 -14.71 16.56
N LYS A 78 -15.26 -13.61 16.61
CA LYS A 78 -15.75 -12.24 16.40
C LYS A 78 -14.87 -11.50 15.37
N GLY A 79 -15.48 -10.55 14.63
CA GLY A 79 -14.78 -9.68 13.69
C GLY A 79 -14.03 -10.46 12.59
N VAL A 80 -14.60 -11.55 12.12
CA VAL A 80 -14.03 -12.42 11.10
C VAL A 80 -14.25 -11.81 9.72
N LYS A 81 -13.17 -11.70 8.93
CA LYS A 81 -13.21 -11.36 7.51
C LYS A 81 -12.53 -12.45 6.71
N ASN A 82 -13.12 -12.81 5.58
CA ASN A 82 -12.58 -13.79 4.65
C ASN A 82 -12.21 -13.11 3.33
N TYR A 83 -11.02 -13.45 2.82
CA TYR A 83 -10.53 -13.03 1.52
C TYR A 83 -10.30 -14.29 0.68
N THR A 84 -10.80 -14.27 -0.55
CA THR A 84 -10.60 -15.38 -1.49
C THR A 84 -9.52 -14.99 -2.48
N VAL A 85 -8.51 -15.81 -2.61
CA VAL A 85 -7.44 -15.71 -3.60
C VAL A 85 -7.72 -16.77 -4.65
N LYS A 86 -8.04 -16.33 -5.88
CA LYS A 86 -8.46 -17.22 -6.98
C LYS A 86 -7.28 -17.85 -7.76
N GLU A 87 -6.06 -17.51 -7.40
CA GLU A 87 -4.85 -18.00 -8.06
C GLU A 87 -4.04 -18.88 -7.12
N ASN A 88 -3.30 -19.83 -7.69
CA ASN A 88 -2.36 -20.64 -6.93
C ASN A 88 -1.07 -19.86 -6.68
N THR A 89 -1.15 -18.83 -5.86
CA THR A 89 -0.04 -17.98 -5.42
C THR A 89 0.47 -18.39 -4.02
N ASN A 90 1.53 -17.75 -3.57
CA ASN A 90 2.10 -17.96 -2.23
C ASN A 90 2.00 -16.74 -1.32
N SER A 91 1.39 -15.66 -1.79
CA SER A 91 1.19 -14.45 -0.98
C SER A 91 0.04 -13.60 -1.50
N GLU A 92 -0.52 -12.77 -0.60
CA GLU A 92 -1.57 -11.81 -0.90
C GLU A 92 -1.39 -10.58 -0.02
N LEU A 93 -1.69 -9.39 -0.59
CA LEU A 93 -1.72 -8.12 0.12
C LEU A 93 -3.17 -7.75 0.45
N ILE A 94 -3.50 -7.76 1.72
CA ILE A 94 -4.85 -7.45 2.20
C ILE A 94 -4.91 -6.04 2.76
N TYR A 95 -6.02 -5.36 2.52
CA TYR A 95 -6.31 -4.00 2.95
C TYR A 95 -7.63 -3.90 3.75
N GLY A 96 -7.97 -2.67 4.19
CA GLY A 96 -9.21 -2.40 4.92
C GLY A 96 -9.15 -2.80 6.39
N LEU A 97 -7.92 -2.90 6.96
CA LEU A 97 -7.71 -3.12 8.38
C LEU A 97 -7.64 -1.78 9.12
N LYS A 98 -8.04 -1.77 10.39
CA LYS A 98 -7.92 -0.59 11.24
C LYS A 98 -6.49 -0.42 11.75
N SER A 99 -5.95 0.81 11.69
CA SER A 99 -4.63 1.16 12.18
C SER A 99 -4.50 0.91 13.69
N GLY A 100 -3.35 0.41 14.12
CA GLY A 100 -3.05 0.12 15.52
C GLY A 100 -3.82 -1.04 16.14
N LYS A 101 -4.54 -1.83 15.32
CA LYS A 101 -5.29 -3.00 15.80
C LYS A 101 -4.48 -4.27 15.66
N THR A 102 -4.62 -5.15 16.64
CA THR A 102 -4.08 -6.50 16.59
C THR A 102 -5.05 -7.41 15.85
N TYR A 103 -4.48 -8.21 14.94
CA TYR A 103 -5.18 -9.21 14.15
C TYR A 103 -4.52 -10.57 14.27
N TYR A 104 -5.32 -11.60 14.03
CA TYR A 104 -4.91 -12.99 13.84
C TYR A 104 -5.30 -13.38 12.43
N VAL A 105 -4.39 -14.03 11.71
CA VAL A 105 -4.60 -14.49 10.33
C VAL A 105 -4.28 -15.96 10.23
N LYS A 106 -5.12 -16.70 9.52
CA LYS A 106 -4.90 -18.10 9.11
C LYS A 106 -5.28 -18.26 7.65
N VAL A 107 -4.62 -19.19 6.98
CA VAL A 107 -4.82 -19.45 5.55
C VAL A 107 -5.11 -20.93 5.35
N ARG A 108 -5.95 -21.27 4.38
CA ARG A 108 -6.16 -22.63 3.88
C ARG A 108 -6.17 -22.66 2.36
N ALA A 109 -5.80 -23.79 1.81
CA ALA A 109 -5.90 -24.03 0.38
C ALA A 109 -7.34 -24.32 -0.04
N VAL A 110 -7.66 -23.99 -1.27
CA VAL A 110 -8.93 -24.28 -1.94
C VAL A 110 -8.60 -24.90 -3.29
N ALA A 111 -9.28 -25.98 -3.65
CA ALA A 111 -9.33 -26.48 -5.02
C ALA A 111 -10.78 -26.43 -5.49
N GLN A 112 -11.02 -25.79 -6.63
CA GLN A 112 -12.35 -25.61 -7.18
C GLN A 112 -12.33 -25.78 -8.69
N GLY A 113 -13.27 -26.53 -9.23
CA GLY A 113 -13.47 -26.78 -10.67
C GLY A 113 -14.59 -27.80 -10.88
N GLY A 114 -15.23 -27.80 -12.07
CA GLY A 114 -16.27 -28.76 -12.43
C GLY A 114 -17.41 -28.87 -11.41
N GLY A 115 -17.84 -27.74 -10.81
CA GLY A 115 -18.88 -27.76 -9.79
C GLY A 115 -18.44 -28.25 -8.39
N LYS A 116 -17.21 -28.79 -8.26
CA LYS A 116 -16.66 -29.30 -6.99
C LYS A 116 -15.80 -28.24 -6.30
N LYS A 117 -15.85 -28.21 -4.96
CA LYS A 117 -14.99 -27.38 -4.11
C LYS A 117 -14.48 -28.18 -2.93
N VAL A 118 -13.16 -28.25 -2.81
CA VAL A 118 -12.46 -28.91 -1.69
C VAL A 118 -11.66 -27.87 -0.94
N THR A 119 -11.72 -27.87 0.39
CA THR A 119 -10.97 -26.97 1.25
C THR A 119 -10.04 -27.75 2.18
N GLY A 120 -8.78 -27.34 2.21
CA GLY A 120 -7.80 -27.90 3.14
C GLY A 120 -8.02 -27.39 4.58
N LYS A 121 -7.31 -28.01 5.51
CA LYS A 121 -7.26 -27.52 6.90
C LYS A 121 -6.46 -26.21 6.98
N TYR A 122 -6.91 -25.30 7.84
CA TYR A 122 -6.19 -24.06 8.11
C TYR A 122 -4.79 -24.34 8.69
N GLY A 123 -3.83 -23.52 8.25
CA GLY A 123 -2.52 -23.45 8.87
C GLY A 123 -2.56 -22.84 10.28
N LYS A 124 -1.39 -22.78 10.93
CA LYS A 124 -1.21 -22.09 12.22
C LYS A 124 -1.58 -20.62 12.08
N ALA A 125 -2.38 -20.10 13.00
CA ALA A 125 -2.71 -18.69 13.04
C ALA A 125 -1.49 -17.84 13.44
N VAL A 126 -1.33 -16.68 12.78
CA VAL A 126 -0.25 -15.71 13.04
C VAL A 126 -0.85 -14.43 13.56
N LYS A 127 -0.28 -13.91 14.65
CA LYS A 127 -0.64 -12.60 15.23
C LYS A 127 0.19 -11.48 14.60
N PHE A 128 -0.44 -10.35 14.30
CA PHE A 128 0.24 -9.11 13.91
C PHE A 128 -0.56 -7.89 14.37
N THR A 129 0.11 -6.72 14.41
CA THR A 129 -0.54 -5.46 14.74
C THR A 129 -0.21 -4.46 13.64
N THR A 130 -1.23 -3.82 13.06
CA THR A 130 -1.06 -2.77 12.04
C THR A 130 -0.34 -1.56 12.62
N TYR A 131 0.44 -0.86 11.77
CA TYR A 131 1.20 0.30 12.21
C TYR A 131 0.27 1.48 12.53
N VAL A 132 0.73 2.31 13.49
CA VAL A 132 0.18 3.64 13.73
C VAL A 132 1.21 4.66 13.27
N VAL A 133 0.85 5.43 12.26
CA VAL A 133 1.58 6.64 11.87
C VAL A 133 0.69 7.83 12.18
N PRO A 134 1.02 8.64 13.19
CA PRO A 134 0.20 9.77 13.56
C PRO A 134 0.06 10.75 12.40
N LYS A 135 -1.13 11.32 12.26
CA LYS A 135 -1.45 12.26 11.17
C LYS A 135 -0.71 13.60 11.36
N VAL A 136 -0.20 14.16 10.27
CA VAL A 136 0.21 15.58 10.22
C VAL A 136 -1.04 16.43 10.47
N LYS A 137 -1.05 17.27 11.51
CA LYS A 137 -2.21 18.07 11.91
C LYS A 137 -2.50 19.19 10.91
N LYS A 138 -1.45 19.92 10.49
CA LYS A 138 -1.55 21.04 9.54
C LYS A 138 -0.27 21.17 8.70
N ILE A 139 -0.41 21.82 7.56
CA ILE A 139 0.71 22.29 6.75
C ILE A 139 0.62 23.81 6.59
N SER A 140 1.77 24.46 6.53
CA SER A 140 1.92 25.86 6.16
C SER A 140 2.66 25.92 4.82
N VAL A 141 2.21 26.78 3.92
CA VAL A 141 2.82 26.96 2.60
C VAL A 141 3.10 28.44 2.42
N LYS A 142 4.34 28.79 2.08
CA LYS A 142 4.78 30.17 1.86
C LYS A 142 5.45 30.32 0.49
N ASN A 143 5.05 31.32 -0.29
CA ASN A 143 5.72 31.73 -1.52
C ASN A 143 6.66 32.90 -1.22
N ASN A 144 7.87 32.61 -0.74
CA ASN A 144 8.83 33.61 -0.30
C ASN A 144 9.73 34.13 -1.43
N LYS A 145 9.93 33.35 -2.49
CA LYS A 145 10.80 33.69 -3.64
C LYS A 145 10.09 33.38 -4.96
N LYS A 146 10.56 33.99 -6.04
CA LYS A 146 10.04 33.80 -7.41
C LYS A 146 9.98 32.31 -7.77
N GLY A 147 8.81 31.79 -8.16
CA GLY A 147 8.61 30.42 -8.58
C GLY A 147 8.90 29.35 -7.49
N MET A 148 8.92 29.72 -6.20
CA MET A 148 9.31 28.81 -5.13
C MET A 148 8.33 28.85 -3.97
N ILE A 149 7.99 27.69 -3.44
CA ILE A 149 7.25 27.57 -2.19
C ILE A 149 8.06 26.78 -1.14
N THR A 150 7.92 27.20 0.11
CA THR A 150 8.38 26.42 1.27
C THR A 150 7.16 25.83 1.96
N ILE A 151 7.14 24.52 2.10
CA ILE A 151 6.08 23.76 2.74
C ILE A 151 6.60 23.26 4.08
N THR A 152 5.88 23.55 5.16
CA THR A 152 6.21 23.06 6.51
C THR A 152 5.03 22.28 7.10
N ALA A 153 5.25 21.04 7.42
CA ALA A 153 4.29 20.17 8.13
C ALA A 153 4.44 20.32 9.65
N SER A 154 3.34 20.21 10.39
CA SER A 154 3.45 20.09 11.87
C SER A 154 4.27 18.85 12.22
N LYS A 155 5.14 18.99 13.23
CA LYS A 155 5.98 17.86 13.71
C LYS A 155 5.10 16.70 14.19
N VAL A 156 5.52 15.48 13.88
CA VAL A 156 4.87 14.22 14.29
C VAL A 156 5.87 13.43 15.13
N LYS A 157 5.52 13.16 16.38
CA LYS A 157 6.38 12.38 17.31
C LYS A 157 6.67 10.98 16.74
N GLY A 158 7.93 10.63 16.65
CA GLY A 158 8.38 9.33 16.14
C GLY A 158 8.22 9.14 14.62
N ALA A 159 8.02 10.20 13.84
CA ALA A 159 8.14 10.14 12.40
C ALA A 159 9.61 9.92 12.01
N ALA A 160 9.84 9.05 11.03
CA ALA A 160 11.14 8.89 10.38
C ALA A 160 11.36 9.94 9.29
N GLY A 161 10.26 10.53 8.81
CA GLY A 161 10.27 11.61 7.82
C GLY A 161 8.85 11.94 7.33
N TYR A 162 8.80 12.72 6.26
CA TYR A 162 7.59 13.28 5.69
C TYR A 162 7.61 13.13 4.17
N ALA A 163 6.44 12.96 3.58
CA ALA A 163 6.22 13.05 2.15
C ALA A 163 5.29 14.21 1.83
N PHE A 164 5.62 14.95 0.79
CA PHE A 164 4.91 16.14 0.30
C PHE A 164 4.54 15.91 -1.16
N VAL A 165 3.28 16.15 -1.50
CA VAL A 165 2.76 16.06 -2.86
C VAL A 165 2.22 17.41 -3.26
N VAL A 166 2.63 17.92 -4.43
CA VAL A 166 2.17 19.16 -5.03
C VAL A 166 1.55 18.83 -6.39
N THR A 167 0.34 19.31 -6.62
CA THR A 167 -0.40 19.10 -7.87
C THR A 167 -0.87 20.43 -8.44
N ALA A 168 -1.04 20.51 -9.76
CA ALA A 168 -1.57 21.69 -10.43
C ALA A 168 -3.10 21.72 -10.43
N ASP A 169 -3.75 20.59 -10.20
CA ASP A 169 -5.21 20.44 -10.18
C ASP A 169 -5.77 20.14 -8.78
N SER A 170 -7.02 20.52 -8.55
CA SER A 170 -7.71 20.28 -7.28
C SER A 170 -8.12 18.80 -7.09
N GLY A 171 -8.18 18.01 -8.15
CA GLY A 171 -8.45 16.56 -8.13
C GLY A 171 -7.24 15.76 -7.65
N LEU A 172 -6.05 16.40 -7.57
CA LEU A 172 -4.79 15.78 -7.16
C LEU A 172 -4.27 14.73 -8.15
N THR A 173 -4.56 14.92 -9.44
CA THR A 173 -4.18 14.00 -10.53
C THR A 173 -2.96 14.51 -11.31
N ASP A 174 -2.83 15.83 -11.49
CA ASP A 174 -1.70 16.47 -12.18
C ASP A 174 -0.55 16.71 -11.18
N ILE A 175 0.32 15.71 -11.02
CA ILE A 175 1.41 15.74 -10.06
C ILE A 175 2.58 16.58 -10.60
N VAL A 176 2.83 17.72 -9.96
CA VAL A 176 3.96 18.61 -10.24
C VAL A 176 5.22 18.20 -9.47
N ALA A 177 5.07 17.77 -8.22
CA ALA A 177 6.19 17.32 -7.42
C ALA A 177 5.78 16.32 -6.32
N ILE A 178 6.63 15.34 -6.11
CA ILE A 178 6.63 14.49 -4.91
C ILE A 178 8.00 14.64 -4.26
N LYS A 179 8.03 15.07 -2.99
CA LYS A 179 9.28 15.17 -2.23
C LYS A 179 9.17 14.51 -0.89
N GLU A 180 10.19 13.74 -0.56
CA GLU A 180 10.36 13.14 0.76
C GLU A 180 11.52 13.83 1.50
N SER A 181 11.40 13.97 2.81
CA SER A 181 12.40 14.60 3.66
C SER A 181 12.39 14.01 5.06
N LYS A 182 13.55 13.84 5.67
CA LYS A 182 13.66 13.57 7.12
C LYS A 182 13.20 14.78 7.95
N LYS A 183 13.33 16.01 7.41
CA LYS A 183 12.83 17.24 8.02
C LYS A 183 11.35 17.42 7.69
N ASN A 184 10.62 18.09 8.55
CA ASN A 184 9.21 18.42 8.36
C ASN A 184 8.98 19.63 7.41
N THR A 185 9.99 20.03 6.65
CA THR A 185 9.95 21.12 5.70
C THR A 185 10.65 20.76 4.40
N VAL A 186 10.13 21.27 3.28
CA VAL A 186 10.74 21.16 1.95
C VAL A 186 10.54 22.46 1.16
N THR A 187 11.39 22.67 0.17
CA THR A 187 11.22 23.72 -0.84
C THR A 187 10.97 23.09 -2.19
N ILE A 188 9.94 23.56 -2.89
CA ILE A 188 9.63 23.23 -4.28
C ILE A 188 9.96 24.45 -5.12
N LYS A 189 10.63 24.25 -6.25
CA LYS A 189 11.09 25.28 -7.18
C LYS A 189 10.41 25.12 -8.52
N ASN A 190 10.65 26.07 -9.44
CA ASN A 190 10.18 26.06 -10.82
C ASN A 190 8.65 26.04 -10.97
N LEU A 191 7.96 26.74 -10.05
CA LEU A 191 6.52 26.90 -10.12
C LEU A 191 6.18 28.17 -10.93
N THR A 192 5.12 28.09 -11.72
CA THR A 192 4.69 29.16 -12.63
C THR A 192 3.94 30.27 -11.88
N LYS A 193 4.35 31.52 -12.06
CA LYS A 193 3.65 32.70 -11.52
C LYS A 193 2.20 32.75 -12.03
N GLY A 194 1.28 33.10 -11.16
CA GLY A 194 -0.16 33.14 -11.43
C GLY A 194 -0.87 31.82 -11.29
N HIS A 195 -0.17 30.67 -11.32
CA HIS A 195 -0.79 29.36 -11.18
C HIS A 195 -1.09 29.01 -9.72
N THR A 196 -2.16 28.27 -9.52
CA THR A 196 -2.58 27.75 -8.22
C THR A 196 -2.17 26.27 -8.09
N TYR A 197 -1.54 25.93 -6.98
CA TYR A 197 -1.10 24.59 -6.65
C TYR A 197 -1.78 24.07 -5.40
N TYR A 198 -1.96 22.77 -5.34
CA TYR A 198 -2.58 22.07 -4.22
C TYR A 198 -1.56 21.14 -3.56
N ILE A 199 -1.51 21.17 -2.24
CA ILE A 199 -0.45 20.54 -1.46
C ILE A 199 -1.05 19.61 -0.41
N ARG A 200 -0.48 18.41 -0.27
CA ARG A 200 -0.72 17.50 0.83
C ARG A 200 0.58 17.02 1.43
N ALA A 201 0.56 16.65 2.69
CA ALA A 201 1.70 16.02 3.34
C ALA A 201 1.24 14.88 4.25
N CYS A 202 2.10 13.89 4.42
CA CYS A 202 1.96 12.87 5.45
C CYS A 202 3.30 12.62 6.13
N ALA A 203 3.28 12.05 7.33
CA ALA A 203 4.46 11.49 7.96
C ALA A 203 4.62 10.02 7.57
N TYR A 204 5.84 9.49 7.66
CA TYR A 204 6.08 8.05 7.58
C TYR A 204 6.96 7.57 8.73
N LYS A 205 6.83 6.28 9.05
CA LYS A 205 7.72 5.52 9.93
C LYS A 205 8.42 4.43 9.13
N LEU A 206 9.47 3.86 9.70
CA LEU A 206 10.10 2.66 9.15
C LEU A 206 9.56 1.43 9.87
N ASN A 207 9.23 0.38 9.13
CA ASN A 207 8.91 -0.93 9.68
C ASN A 207 10.19 -1.67 10.11
N LYS A 208 10.06 -2.90 10.62
CA LYS A 208 11.20 -3.75 11.02
C LYS A 208 12.16 -4.04 9.87
N GLN A 209 11.67 -4.06 8.64
CA GLN A 209 12.45 -4.25 7.40
C GLN A 209 13.01 -2.93 6.84
N LYS A 210 12.97 -1.83 7.62
CA LYS A 210 13.37 -0.47 7.21
C LYS A 210 12.58 0.10 6.02
N GLN A 211 11.45 -0.48 5.66
CA GLN A 211 10.56 0.04 4.63
C GLN A 211 9.69 1.16 5.19
N LYS A 212 9.37 2.17 4.36
CA LYS A 212 8.52 3.29 4.75
C LYS A 212 7.06 2.85 4.87
N VAL A 213 6.43 3.18 5.98
CA VAL A 213 5.00 3.03 6.22
C VAL A 213 4.41 4.42 6.34
N PHE A 214 3.69 4.84 5.31
CA PHE A 214 3.10 6.18 5.22
C PHE A 214 1.81 6.27 6.04
N GLY A 215 1.61 7.42 6.68
CA GLY A 215 0.36 7.78 7.31
C GLY A 215 -0.63 8.39 6.32
N VAL A 216 -1.78 8.79 6.85
CA VAL A 216 -2.82 9.47 6.07
C VAL A 216 -2.35 10.87 5.68
N TYR A 217 -2.56 11.28 4.43
CA TYR A 217 -2.29 12.63 3.97
C TYR A 217 -3.21 13.66 4.64
N THR A 218 -2.72 14.89 4.79
CA THR A 218 -3.52 16.03 5.24
C THR A 218 -4.67 16.33 4.27
N LYS A 219 -5.64 17.13 4.72
CA LYS A 219 -6.48 17.87 3.77
C LYS A 219 -5.58 18.70 2.85
N LYS A 220 -6.03 18.96 1.62
CA LYS A 220 -5.28 19.78 0.66
C LYS A 220 -5.24 21.24 1.13
N ALA A 221 -4.07 21.85 1.05
CA ALA A 221 -3.91 23.29 1.08
C ALA A 221 -3.72 23.80 -0.35
N LYS A 222 -4.05 25.05 -0.62
CA LYS A 222 -3.82 25.70 -1.93
C LYS A 222 -2.94 26.93 -1.76
N ILE A 223 -2.17 27.26 -2.79
CA ILE A 223 -1.40 28.49 -2.90
C ILE A 223 -1.33 28.94 -4.35
N THR A 224 -1.53 30.23 -4.59
CA THR A 224 -1.27 30.86 -5.90
C THR A 224 0.10 31.50 -5.84
N ILE A 225 0.93 31.29 -6.86
CA ILE A 225 2.28 31.80 -6.93
C ILE A 225 2.22 33.31 -7.32
N LYS A 226 2.63 34.19 -6.42
CA LYS A 226 2.61 35.63 -6.61
C LYS A 226 3.96 36.19 -7.06
N LYS A 227 5.04 35.56 -6.68
CA LYS A 227 6.43 35.99 -6.94
C LYS A 227 7.13 35.06 -7.92
#